data_2c7cb145162ee19d2ab441344caab4ab
#
_entry.id   2c7cb145162ee19d2ab441344caab4ab
#
_cell.length_a   1.000
_cell.length_b   1.000
_cell.length_c   1.000
_cell.angle_alpha   90.00
_cell.angle_beta   90.00
_cell.angle_gamma   90.00
#
_symmetry.space_group_name_H-M   'P 1'
#
loop_
_entity.id
_entity.type
_entity.pdbx_description
1 polymer ?
#
loop_
_entity_poly.entity_id
_entity_poly.type
_entity_poly.pdbx_seq_one_letter_code
_entity_poly.pdbx_strand_id
1 'polypeptide(L)'
;MFTALRWLLKILAIFVAASVLWVLAYRFVPVPFTWTMMGDVLGGRSVTKDWMSLSDMDPDMARAAIAGEDSRFCEHGGFDYKAIANAAYRNAQGGRIRGGSTISQQTAKNAFLWQGGGYFRKGLEAWFTLLVENMWGKRRIMEVYLNIAETGIGTYGVNAASQRYFNHDASAMSRVEAARIAAVLPLPKKRGATAPKGFTRRYGNAIAARIGVVGRDGLDRCVYEGEPAVPEREPVAPARRKAAPKAKAAPPPPAALPGEEYEQPQPAAPEPAPSPEPEEPAPEPEANVG
;
A
#
# COMPACT_ATOMS: atom_id res chain seq x y z
N MET A 1 -24.44 37.29 -14.76
CA MET A 1 -23.46 36.91 -13.72
C MET A 1 -24.10 36.06 -12.60
N PHE A 2 -25.15 36.51 -11.94
CA PHE A 2 -25.81 35.75 -10.86
C PHE A 2 -26.37 34.37 -11.26
N THR A 3 -26.87 34.18 -12.47
CA THR A 3 -27.38 32.89 -12.94
C THR A 3 -26.27 31.85 -13.09
N ALA A 4 -25.13 32.22 -13.66
CA ALA A 4 -23.99 31.35 -13.81
C ALA A 4 -23.42 30.92 -12.43
N LEU A 5 -23.31 31.87 -11.49
CA LEU A 5 -22.88 31.59 -10.12
C LEU A 5 -23.85 30.60 -9.42
N ARG A 6 -25.16 30.78 -9.57
CA ARG A 6 -26.16 29.84 -9.01
C ARG A 6 -26.00 28.42 -9.57
N TRP A 7 -25.75 28.28 -10.87
CA TRP A 7 -25.52 26.98 -11.48
C TRP A 7 -24.20 26.34 -10.99
N LEU A 8 -23.13 27.12 -10.88
CA LEU A 8 -21.85 26.63 -10.34
C LEU A 8 -22.01 26.13 -8.90
N LEU A 9 -22.70 26.88 -8.04
CA LEU A 9 -22.97 26.46 -6.66
C LEU A 9 -23.84 25.21 -6.58
N LYS A 10 -24.84 25.06 -7.47
CA LYS A 10 -25.63 23.82 -7.53
C LYS A 10 -24.80 22.63 -7.95
N ILE A 11 -23.97 22.77 -9.00
CA ILE A 11 -23.06 21.69 -9.45
C ILE A 11 -22.10 21.29 -8.33
N LEU A 12 -21.52 22.26 -7.64
CA LEU A 12 -20.63 22.00 -6.50
C LEU A 12 -21.37 21.28 -5.37
N ALA A 13 -22.58 21.73 -5.01
CA ALA A 13 -23.39 21.10 -3.98
C ALA A 13 -23.77 19.65 -4.35
N ILE A 14 -24.13 19.40 -5.60
CA ILE A 14 -24.41 18.04 -6.11
C ILE A 14 -23.15 17.17 -6.04
N PHE A 15 -21.99 17.69 -6.45
CA PHE A 15 -20.71 16.97 -6.39
C PHE A 15 -20.37 16.59 -4.94
N VAL A 16 -20.48 17.53 -4.00
CA VAL A 16 -20.22 17.28 -2.59
C VAL A 16 -21.20 16.22 -2.04
N ALA A 17 -22.50 16.40 -2.27
CA ALA A 17 -23.50 15.44 -1.80
C ALA A 17 -23.29 14.04 -2.39
N ALA A 18 -23.05 13.94 -3.70
CA ALA A 18 -22.80 12.66 -4.37
C ALA A 18 -21.53 11.98 -3.86
N SER A 19 -20.43 12.73 -3.67
CA SER A 19 -19.18 12.18 -3.14
C SER A 19 -19.33 11.69 -1.70
N VAL A 20 -20.04 12.43 -0.84
CA VAL A 20 -20.31 12.03 0.55
C VAL A 20 -21.16 10.76 0.58
N LEU A 21 -22.24 10.70 -0.21
CA LEU A 21 -23.10 9.51 -0.30
C LEU A 21 -22.33 8.30 -0.81
N TRP A 22 -21.47 8.47 -1.80
CA TRP A 22 -20.64 7.40 -2.35
C TRP A 22 -19.65 6.86 -1.32
N VAL A 23 -18.95 7.76 -0.62
CA VAL A 23 -18.03 7.38 0.47
C VAL A 23 -18.81 6.68 1.60
N LEU A 24 -19.99 7.20 1.98
CA LEU A 24 -20.84 6.60 2.99
C LEU A 24 -21.29 5.18 2.60
N ALA A 25 -21.66 4.97 1.34
CA ALA A 25 -22.03 3.64 0.84
C ALA A 25 -20.88 2.63 1.01
N TYR A 26 -19.67 3.00 0.60
CA TYR A 26 -18.50 2.12 0.70
C TYR A 26 -17.95 1.96 2.12
N ARG A 27 -18.45 2.72 3.10
CA ARG A 27 -18.21 2.44 4.52
C ARG A 27 -18.76 1.07 4.92
N PHE A 28 -19.90 0.68 4.38
CA PHE A 28 -20.66 -0.51 4.81
C PHE A 28 -20.64 -1.64 3.78
N VAL A 29 -20.48 -1.31 2.50
CA VAL A 29 -20.53 -2.25 1.39
C VAL A 29 -19.12 -2.50 0.85
N PRO A 30 -18.74 -3.73 0.51
CA PRO A 30 -17.51 -4.01 -0.24
C PRO A 30 -17.45 -3.19 -1.53
N VAL A 31 -16.29 -2.61 -1.85
CA VAL A 31 -16.08 -1.92 -3.12
C VAL A 31 -16.16 -2.95 -4.25
N PRO A 32 -17.16 -2.93 -5.11
CA PRO A 32 -17.39 -4.03 -6.06
C PRO A 32 -16.36 -4.01 -7.19
N PHE A 33 -16.05 -2.83 -7.68
CA PHE A 33 -15.23 -2.62 -8.87
C PHE A 33 -14.51 -1.26 -8.81
N THR A 34 -13.34 -1.15 -9.42
CA THR A 34 -12.57 0.10 -9.46
C THR A 34 -12.30 0.53 -10.90
N TRP A 35 -11.99 1.81 -11.10
CA TRP A 35 -11.60 2.32 -12.42
C TRP A 35 -10.37 1.62 -13.01
N THR A 36 -9.45 1.16 -12.14
CA THR A 36 -8.27 0.41 -12.58
C THR A 36 -8.67 -0.97 -13.13
N MET A 37 -9.59 -1.65 -12.44
CA MET A 37 -10.16 -2.92 -12.93
C MET A 37 -10.90 -2.73 -14.25
N MET A 38 -11.68 -1.64 -14.39
CA MET A 38 -12.34 -1.30 -15.64
C MET A 38 -11.33 -1.11 -16.77
N GLY A 39 -10.25 -0.38 -16.52
CA GLY A 39 -9.18 -0.20 -17.49
C GLY A 39 -8.53 -1.51 -17.93
N ASP A 40 -8.34 -2.45 -17.00
CA ASP A 40 -7.81 -3.79 -17.34
C ASP A 40 -8.80 -4.59 -18.19
N VAL A 41 -10.10 -4.59 -17.85
CA VAL A 41 -11.15 -5.28 -18.65
C VAL A 41 -11.24 -4.68 -20.04
N LEU A 42 -11.29 -3.35 -20.16
CA LEU A 42 -11.33 -2.68 -21.47
C LEU A 42 -10.04 -2.92 -22.28
N GLY A 43 -8.91 -3.13 -21.59
CA GLY A 43 -7.65 -3.55 -22.22
C GLY A 43 -7.55 -5.04 -22.52
N GLY A 44 -8.64 -5.81 -22.42
CA GLY A 44 -8.68 -7.25 -22.72
C GLY A 44 -8.04 -8.14 -21.66
N ARG A 45 -7.79 -7.64 -20.44
CA ARG A 45 -7.22 -8.42 -19.35
C ARG A 45 -8.31 -9.04 -18.48
N SER A 46 -8.10 -10.28 -18.04
CA SER A 46 -8.93 -10.90 -17.02
C SER A 46 -8.68 -10.24 -15.65
N VAL A 47 -9.76 -9.94 -14.93
CA VAL A 47 -9.69 -9.39 -13.58
C VAL A 47 -10.11 -10.45 -12.58
N THR A 48 -9.24 -10.72 -11.62
CA THR A 48 -9.51 -11.58 -10.46
C THR A 48 -9.49 -10.74 -9.19
N LYS A 49 -10.56 -10.81 -8.43
CA LYS A 49 -10.71 -10.16 -7.14
C LYS A 49 -11.50 -11.08 -6.22
N ASP A 50 -11.02 -11.23 -4.99
CA ASP A 50 -11.70 -11.98 -3.96
C ASP A 50 -11.68 -11.18 -2.66
N TRP A 51 -12.88 -10.72 -2.22
CA TRP A 51 -13.01 -9.89 -1.02
C TRP A 51 -12.96 -10.76 0.22
N MET A 52 -12.08 -10.40 1.15
CA MET A 52 -12.00 -11.00 2.47
C MET A 52 -12.12 -9.90 3.53
N SER A 53 -12.87 -10.14 4.61
CA SER A 53 -12.92 -9.17 5.71
C SER A 53 -11.56 -9.08 6.42
N LEU A 54 -11.26 -7.92 6.98
CA LEU A 54 -9.96 -7.72 7.65
C LEU A 54 -9.80 -8.64 8.87
N SER A 55 -10.91 -9.01 9.54
CA SER A 55 -10.92 -9.97 10.65
C SER A 55 -10.52 -11.39 10.23
N ASP A 56 -10.75 -11.75 8.97
CA ASP A 56 -10.44 -13.07 8.44
C ASP A 56 -9.04 -13.17 7.84
N MET A 57 -8.41 -12.02 7.56
CA MET A 57 -7.03 -11.96 7.07
C MET A 57 -6.02 -12.22 8.19
N ASP A 58 -4.90 -12.83 7.85
CA ASP A 58 -3.76 -12.88 8.77
C ASP A 58 -3.28 -11.45 9.11
N PRO A 59 -3.14 -11.08 10.40
CA PRO A 59 -2.75 -9.73 10.82
C PRO A 59 -1.41 -9.26 10.26
N ASP A 60 -0.50 -10.16 9.96
CA ASP A 60 0.80 -9.83 9.38
C ASP A 60 0.66 -9.15 8.01
N MET A 61 -0.51 -9.29 7.32
CA MET A 61 -0.74 -8.58 6.07
C MET A 61 -0.96 -7.07 6.25
N ALA A 62 -1.80 -6.66 7.20
CA ALA A 62 -1.96 -5.24 7.53
C ALA A 62 -0.66 -4.65 8.09
N ARG A 63 0.04 -5.39 8.94
CA ARG A 63 1.37 -5.01 9.47
C ARG A 63 2.40 -4.86 8.34
N ALA A 64 2.37 -5.74 7.35
CA ALA A 64 3.24 -5.65 6.18
C ALA A 64 2.96 -4.41 5.33
N ALA A 65 1.68 -4.07 5.14
CA ALA A 65 1.27 -2.85 4.45
C ALA A 65 1.73 -1.59 5.20
N ILE A 66 1.55 -1.55 6.53
CA ILE A 66 2.05 -0.46 7.39
C ILE A 66 3.57 -0.36 7.29
N ALA A 67 4.29 -1.47 7.44
CA ALA A 67 5.75 -1.50 7.40
C ALA A 67 6.34 -1.07 6.05
N GLY A 68 5.63 -1.35 4.95
CA GLY A 68 6.11 -1.10 3.59
C GLY A 68 5.66 0.24 3.02
N GLU A 69 4.40 0.61 3.22
CA GLU A 69 3.77 1.73 2.53
C GLU A 69 3.60 2.97 3.41
N ASP A 70 3.32 2.78 4.72
CA ASP A 70 2.89 3.88 5.58
C ASP A 70 3.14 3.56 7.06
N SER A 71 4.40 3.66 7.48
CA SER A 71 4.82 3.27 8.84
C SER A 71 4.19 4.14 9.95
N ARG A 72 3.54 5.24 9.61
CA ARG A 72 2.87 6.15 10.53
C ARG A 72 1.36 6.20 10.31
N PHE A 73 0.78 5.15 9.73
CA PHE A 73 -0.62 5.07 9.36
C PHE A 73 -1.58 5.44 10.49
N CYS A 74 -1.28 5.03 11.71
CA CYS A 74 -2.09 5.34 12.90
C CYS A 74 -1.86 6.75 13.49
N GLU A 75 -0.87 7.50 12.99
CA GLU A 75 -0.47 8.79 13.59
C GLU A 75 -0.99 10.01 12.82
N HIS A 76 -1.49 9.83 11.59
CA HIS A 76 -1.94 10.95 10.76
C HIS A 76 -3.38 10.78 10.26
N GLY A 77 -4.04 11.89 9.93
CA GLY A 77 -5.39 11.95 9.36
C GLY A 77 -5.37 11.99 7.82
N GLY A 78 -4.80 10.97 7.19
CA GLY A 78 -4.78 10.82 5.73
C GLY A 78 -3.56 11.37 5.03
N PHE A 79 -2.87 12.36 5.60
CA PHE A 79 -1.67 12.97 5.02
C PHE A 79 -0.51 12.92 5.99
N ASP A 80 0.56 12.23 5.63
CA ASP A 80 1.81 12.29 6.38
C ASP A 80 2.67 13.47 5.89
N TYR A 81 2.44 14.66 6.48
CA TYR A 81 3.17 15.86 6.10
C TYR A 81 4.68 15.74 6.30
N LYS A 82 5.13 14.96 7.29
CA LYS A 82 6.57 14.71 7.51
C LYS A 82 7.16 13.86 6.39
N ALA A 83 6.46 12.79 5.97
CA ALA A 83 6.89 11.96 4.86
C ALA A 83 6.87 12.74 3.55
N ILE A 84 5.85 13.58 3.32
CA ILE A 84 5.75 14.45 2.13
C ILE A 84 6.92 15.44 2.10
N ALA A 85 7.21 16.14 3.19
CA ALA A 85 8.32 17.08 3.28
C ALA A 85 9.67 16.40 3.05
N ASN A 86 9.89 15.24 3.67
CA ASN A 86 11.10 14.45 3.47
C ASN A 86 11.25 13.95 2.03
N ALA A 87 10.16 13.53 1.39
CA ALA A 87 10.17 13.12 -0.01
C ALA A 87 10.50 14.32 -0.93
N ALA A 88 9.86 15.47 -0.71
CA ALA A 88 10.12 16.70 -1.46
C ALA A 88 11.59 17.13 -1.35
N TYR A 89 12.14 17.14 -0.14
CA TYR A 89 13.54 17.49 0.12
C TYR A 89 14.50 16.56 -0.63
N ARG A 90 14.32 15.24 -0.54
CA ARG A 90 15.16 14.25 -1.23
C ARG A 90 15.03 14.35 -2.76
N ASN A 91 13.81 14.57 -3.26
CA ASN A 91 13.58 14.73 -4.69
C ASN A 91 14.26 16.00 -5.23
N ALA A 92 14.29 17.09 -4.45
CA ALA A 92 15.00 18.33 -4.80
C ALA A 92 16.53 18.17 -4.86
N GLN A 93 17.07 17.19 -4.11
CA GLN A 93 18.52 16.88 -4.16
C GLN A 93 18.92 15.98 -5.33
N GLY A 94 18.02 15.72 -6.29
CA GLY A 94 18.33 14.93 -7.49
C GLY A 94 18.41 13.42 -7.26
N GLY A 95 17.91 12.93 -6.12
CA GLY A 95 17.82 11.52 -5.81
C GLY A 95 16.66 10.82 -6.55
N ARG A 96 16.57 9.50 -6.40
CA ARG A 96 15.43 8.72 -6.93
C ARG A 96 14.13 9.28 -6.37
N ILE A 97 13.16 9.60 -7.25
CA ILE A 97 11.84 10.10 -6.86
C ILE A 97 11.19 9.14 -5.87
N ARG A 98 10.94 9.62 -4.66
CA ARG A 98 10.20 8.90 -3.62
C ARG A 98 8.79 9.47 -3.52
N GLY A 99 7.78 8.60 -3.49
CA GLY A 99 6.41 8.99 -3.22
C GLY A 99 6.20 9.17 -1.71
N GLY A 100 5.40 10.16 -1.33
CA GLY A 100 4.94 10.39 0.04
C GLY A 100 3.45 10.12 0.18
N SER A 101 2.88 9.23 -0.66
CA SER A 101 1.45 8.91 -0.59
C SER A 101 1.20 7.87 0.50
N THR A 102 0.19 8.13 1.32
CA THR A 102 -0.25 7.26 2.43
C THR A 102 -1.18 6.15 1.95
N ILE A 103 -1.42 5.14 2.80
CA ILE A 103 -2.43 4.10 2.58
C ILE A 103 -3.81 4.73 2.33
N SER A 104 -4.18 5.76 3.09
CA SER A 104 -5.47 6.46 2.94
C SER A 104 -5.60 7.13 1.57
N GLN A 105 -4.55 7.80 1.09
CA GLN A 105 -4.52 8.41 -0.24
C GLN A 105 -4.60 7.35 -1.36
N GLN A 106 -3.89 6.24 -1.21
CA GLN A 106 -3.94 5.13 -2.16
C GLN A 106 -5.33 4.49 -2.18
N THR A 107 -5.97 4.31 -1.02
CA THR A 107 -7.34 3.80 -0.90
C THR A 107 -8.33 4.71 -1.58
N ALA A 108 -8.28 6.02 -1.28
CA ALA A 108 -9.16 7.02 -1.90
C ALA A 108 -9.01 7.04 -3.42
N LYS A 109 -7.77 7.06 -3.91
CA LYS A 109 -7.47 6.98 -5.35
C LYS A 109 -8.08 5.72 -5.98
N ASN A 110 -7.80 4.56 -5.41
CA ASN A 110 -8.19 3.29 -6.02
C ASN A 110 -9.70 3.04 -5.95
N ALA A 111 -10.38 3.47 -4.87
CA ALA A 111 -11.82 3.28 -4.70
C ALA A 111 -12.67 4.21 -5.57
N PHE A 112 -12.23 5.46 -5.79
CA PHE A 112 -13.09 6.51 -6.36
C PHE A 112 -12.56 7.11 -7.67
N LEU A 113 -11.28 6.95 -8.00
CA LEU A 113 -10.64 7.67 -9.09
C LEU A 113 -9.95 6.75 -10.10
N TRP A 114 -9.64 7.31 -11.25
CA TRP A 114 -8.93 6.65 -12.34
C TRP A 114 -7.42 6.83 -12.26
N GLN A 115 -6.67 6.12 -13.09
CA GLN A 115 -5.22 6.28 -13.22
C GLN A 115 -4.87 7.47 -14.14
N GLY A 116 -3.76 8.15 -13.87
CA GLY A 116 -3.37 9.36 -14.63
C GLY A 116 -4.06 10.63 -14.13
N GLY A 117 -4.28 11.61 -15.00
CA GLY A 117 -5.08 12.83 -14.70
C GLY A 117 -4.33 13.97 -13.98
N GLY A 118 -3.05 13.88 -13.75
CA GLY A 118 -2.21 14.98 -13.25
C GLY A 118 -2.68 15.60 -11.93
N TYR A 119 -2.47 16.91 -11.79
CA TYR A 119 -2.79 17.65 -10.55
C TYR A 119 -4.27 17.74 -10.26
N PHE A 120 -5.14 17.79 -11.28
CA PHE A 120 -6.59 17.81 -11.08
C PHE A 120 -7.06 16.56 -10.33
N ARG A 121 -6.67 15.38 -10.83
CA ARG A 121 -6.98 14.12 -10.14
C ARG A 121 -6.37 14.08 -8.74
N LYS A 122 -5.16 14.64 -8.56
CA LYS A 122 -4.51 14.70 -7.22
C LYS A 122 -5.31 15.57 -6.24
N GLY A 123 -5.97 16.63 -6.72
CA GLY A 123 -6.91 17.42 -5.92
C GLY A 123 -8.14 16.61 -5.49
N LEU A 124 -8.72 15.83 -6.42
CA LEU A 124 -9.84 14.92 -6.09
C LEU A 124 -9.40 13.79 -5.13
N GLU A 125 -8.18 13.28 -5.28
CA GLU A 125 -7.61 12.29 -4.35
C GLU A 125 -7.54 12.87 -2.93
N ALA A 126 -7.07 14.11 -2.79
CA ALA A 126 -7.03 14.78 -1.49
C ALA A 126 -8.45 14.95 -0.90
N TRP A 127 -9.43 15.35 -1.72
CA TRP A 127 -10.83 15.45 -1.31
C TRP A 127 -11.38 14.14 -0.78
N PHE A 128 -11.24 13.04 -1.56
CA PHE A 128 -11.71 11.72 -1.12
C PHE A 128 -10.92 11.18 0.06
N THR A 129 -9.63 11.51 0.20
CA THR A 129 -8.83 11.16 1.38
C THR A 129 -9.40 11.79 2.64
N LEU A 130 -9.78 13.06 2.60
CA LEU A 130 -10.43 13.73 3.72
C LEU A 130 -11.76 13.05 4.09
N LEU A 131 -12.57 12.70 3.08
CA LEU A 131 -13.85 12.04 3.33
C LEU A 131 -13.66 10.64 3.96
N VAL A 132 -12.78 9.79 3.43
CA VAL A 132 -12.59 8.44 3.97
C VAL A 132 -12.01 8.47 5.38
N GLU A 133 -11.09 9.37 5.69
CA GLU A 133 -10.52 9.50 7.03
C GLU A 133 -11.56 9.95 8.06
N ASN A 134 -12.44 10.88 7.70
CA ASN A 134 -13.47 11.36 8.62
C ASN A 134 -14.67 10.40 8.75
N MET A 135 -14.92 9.56 7.74
CA MET A 135 -16.15 8.76 7.69
C MET A 135 -15.93 7.27 7.93
N TRP A 136 -14.77 6.70 7.58
CA TRP A 136 -14.57 5.24 7.66
C TRP A 136 -13.81 4.78 8.91
N GLY A 137 -12.81 5.54 9.35
CA GLY A 137 -11.82 5.11 10.33
C GLY A 137 -10.75 4.19 9.74
N LYS A 138 -9.63 4.07 10.45
CA LYS A 138 -8.41 3.38 9.97
C LYS A 138 -8.61 1.91 9.63
N ARG A 139 -9.38 1.19 10.44
CA ARG A 139 -9.70 -0.22 10.21
C ARG A 139 -10.37 -0.43 8.85
N ARG A 140 -11.41 0.35 8.54
CA ARG A 140 -12.11 0.25 7.26
C ARG A 140 -11.26 0.68 6.08
N ILE A 141 -10.45 1.72 6.24
CA ILE A 141 -9.50 2.15 5.22
C ILE A 141 -8.52 1.02 4.88
N MET A 142 -7.94 0.37 5.88
CA MET A 142 -7.04 -0.77 5.70
C MET A 142 -7.75 -1.95 5.02
N GLU A 143 -8.96 -2.29 5.46
CA GLU A 143 -9.75 -3.37 4.87
C GLU A 143 -10.00 -3.14 3.38
N VAL A 144 -10.48 -1.95 3.02
CA VAL A 144 -10.70 -1.59 1.61
C VAL A 144 -9.39 -1.60 0.84
N TYR A 145 -8.32 -1.00 1.38
CA TYR A 145 -7.00 -1.00 0.76
C TYR A 145 -6.53 -2.40 0.37
N LEU A 146 -6.54 -3.33 1.32
CA LEU A 146 -6.08 -4.70 1.12
C LEU A 146 -6.97 -5.51 0.15
N ASN A 147 -8.21 -5.07 -0.08
CA ASN A 147 -9.14 -5.74 -0.98
C ASN A 147 -9.17 -5.18 -2.41
N ILE A 148 -8.69 -3.94 -2.64
CA ILE A 148 -8.76 -3.31 -3.97
C ILE A 148 -7.40 -2.94 -4.55
N ALA A 149 -6.33 -3.06 -3.78
CA ALA A 149 -4.98 -2.81 -4.29
C ALA A 149 -4.64 -3.83 -5.40
N GLU A 150 -4.08 -3.34 -6.50
CA GLU A 150 -3.52 -4.22 -7.53
C GLU A 150 -2.27 -4.89 -6.97
N THR A 151 -2.22 -6.21 -7.06
CA THR A 151 -1.13 -7.05 -6.53
C THR A 151 -0.38 -7.79 -7.62
N GLY A 152 -0.82 -7.63 -8.86
CA GLY A 152 -0.25 -8.19 -10.07
C GLY A 152 -1.17 -7.91 -11.25
N ILE A 153 -0.71 -8.17 -12.46
CA ILE A 153 -1.51 -7.94 -13.67
C ILE A 153 -2.86 -8.66 -13.54
N GLY A 154 -3.94 -7.89 -13.55
CA GLY A 154 -5.32 -8.37 -13.43
C GLY A 154 -5.67 -9.00 -12.08
N THR A 155 -4.82 -8.89 -11.04
CA THR A 155 -5.07 -9.46 -9.71
C THR A 155 -5.24 -8.34 -8.70
N TYR A 156 -6.39 -8.32 -8.04
CA TYR A 156 -6.77 -7.27 -7.10
C TYR A 156 -7.15 -7.85 -5.75
N GLY A 157 -6.62 -7.24 -4.71
CA GLY A 157 -6.81 -7.67 -3.33
C GLY A 157 -5.84 -8.79 -2.91
N VAL A 158 -5.68 -8.85 -1.60
CA VAL A 158 -4.68 -9.73 -0.96
C VAL A 158 -5.11 -11.19 -1.00
N ASN A 159 -6.41 -11.48 -0.86
CA ASN A 159 -6.87 -12.86 -0.90
C ASN A 159 -6.68 -13.48 -2.28
N ALA A 160 -7.08 -12.77 -3.34
CA ALA A 160 -6.81 -13.21 -4.72
C ALA A 160 -5.31 -13.37 -5.00
N ALA A 161 -4.47 -12.50 -4.43
CA ALA A 161 -3.01 -12.60 -4.53
C ALA A 161 -2.47 -13.84 -3.80
N SER A 162 -2.95 -14.11 -2.59
CA SER A 162 -2.54 -15.27 -1.80
C SER A 162 -2.88 -16.57 -2.53
N GLN A 163 -4.09 -16.70 -3.01
CA GLN A 163 -4.52 -17.85 -3.80
C GLN A 163 -3.68 -18.02 -5.07
N ARG A 164 -3.44 -16.92 -5.80
CA ARG A 164 -2.66 -16.96 -7.05
C ARG A 164 -1.20 -17.30 -6.84
N TYR A 165 -0.55 -16.73 -5.84
CA TYR A 165 0.90 -16.82 -5.67
C TYR A 165 1.34 -17.92 -4.71
N PHE A 166 0.50 -18.26 -3.73
CA PHE A 166 0.85 -19.19 -2.64
C PHE A 166 -0.13 -20.37 -2.51
N ASN A 167 -1.24 -20.35 -3.28
CA ASN A 167 -2.21 -21.46 -3.35
C ASN A 167 -2.94 -21.72 -2.01
N HIS A 168 -3.22 -20.67 -1.25
CA HIS A 168 -4.05 -20.69 -0.03
C HIS A 168 -4.66 -19.31 0.23
N ASP A 169 -5.62 -19.25 1.15
CA ASP A 169 -6.30 -18.02 1.54
C ASP A 169 -5.39 -17.09 2.36
N ALA A 170 -5.71 -15.79 2.34
CA ALA A 170 -4.98 -14.79 3.10
C ALA A 170 -5.12 -14.93 4.62
N SER A 171 -6.05 -15.75 5.11
CA SER A 171 -6.19 -16.14 6.52
C SER A 171 -5.04 -17.04 7.03
N ALA A 172 -4.36 -17.75 6.13
CA ALA A 172 -3.26 -18.66 6.46
C ALA A 172 -1.89 -18.13 5.98
N MET A 173 -1.80 -16.84 5.72
CA MET A 173 -0.59 -16.22 5.18
C MET A 173 0.54 -16.21 6.20
N SER A 174 1.73 -16.62 5.78
CA SER A 174 2.93 -16.47 6.59
C SER A 174 3.45 -15.02 6.51
N ARG A 175 4.23 -14.62 7.51
CA ARG A 175 4.92 -13.31 7.56
C ARG A 175 5.72 -13.01 6.29
N VAL A 176 6.39 -14.01 5.74
CA VAL A 176 7.19 -13.86 4.52
C VAL A 176 6.32 -13.64 3.30
N GLU A 177 5.19 -14.31 3.20
CA GLU A 177 4.23 -14.14 2.10
C GLU A 177 3.54 -12.78 2.16
N ALA A 178 3.11 -12.35 3.36
CA ALA A 178 2.58 -11.00 3.59
C ALA A 178 3.58 -9.92 3.16
N ALA A 179 4.85 -10.06 3.55
CA ALA A 179 5.91 -9.15 3.17
C ALA A 179 6.18 -9.14 1.65
N ARG A 180 6.08 -10.29 0.99
CA ARG A 180 6.23 -10.40 -0.48
C ARG A 180 5.09 -9.71 -1.22
N ILE A 181 3.85 -9.87 -0.77
CA ILE A 181 2.71 -9.14 -1.35
C ILE A 181 2.90 -7.64 -1.13
N ALA A 182 3.21 -7.20 0.09
CA ALA A 182 3.46 -5.78 0.36
C ALA A 182 4.60 -5.21 -0.50
N ALA A 183 5.64 -5.98 -0.77
CA ALA A 183 6.76 -5.53 -1.60
C ALA A 183 6.39 -5.31 -3.08
N VAL A 184 5.31 -5.89 -3.59
CA VAL A 184 4.88 -5.67 -4.97
C VAL A 184 3.91 -4.50 -5.12
N LEU A 185 3.19 -4.10 -4.07
CA LEU A 185 2.16 -3.04 -4.11
C LEU A 185 2.60 -1.74 -4.81
N PRO A 186 3.83 -1.22 -4.62
CA PRO A 186 4.25 0.01 -5.29
C PRO A 186 4.33 -0.09 -6.82
N LEU A 187 4.59 -1.28 -7.36
CA LEU A 187 4.76 -1.52 -8.80
C LEU A 187 4.23 -2.93 -9.16
N PRO A 188 2.92 -3.19 -9.02
CA PRO A 188 2.35 -4.54 -9.10
C PRO A 188 2.51 -5.18 -10.49
N LYS A 189 2.53 -4.38 -11.54
CA LYS A 189 2.74 -4.87 -12.92
C LYS A 189 4.20 -5.23 -13.24
N LYS A 190 5.15 -4.76 -12.43
CA LYS A 190 6.60 -4.95 -12.66
C LYS A 190 7.27 -5.87 -11.64
N ARG A 191 6.64 -6.12 -10.50
CA ARG A 191 7.22 -6.91 -9.40
C ARG A 191 6.48 -8.23 -9.22
N GLY A 192 7.22 -9.31 -9.01
CA GLY A 192 6.64 -10.63 -8.74
C GLY A 192 6.73 -11.00 -7.25
N ALA A 193 5.67 -11.64 -6.72
CA ALA A 193 5.60 -12.10 -5.33
C ALA A 193 6.20 -13.50 -5.13
N THR A 194 6.09 -14.40 -6.12
CA THR A 194 6.45 -15.83 -5.99
C THR A 194 7.94 -16.09 -5.88
N ALA A 195 8.75 -15.43 -6.70
CA ALA A 195 10.20 -15.60 -6.73
C ALA A 195 10.89 -14.24 -6.85
N PRO A 196 10.75 -13.36 -5.85
CA PRO A 196 11.27 -12.01 -5.94
C PRO A 196 12.80 -12.01 -6.06
N LYS A 197 13.32 -11.18 -6.98
CA LYS A 197 14.76 -11.02 -7.20
C LYS A 197 15.19 -9.57 -6.91
N GLY A 198 16.48 -9.35 -6.82
CA GLY A 198 17.07 -8.01 -6.73
C GLY A 198 16.45 -7.15 -5.62
N PHE A 199 16.01 -5.96 -6.01
CA PHE A 199 15.41 -4.99 -5.11
C PHE A 199 14.14 -5.52 -4.43
N THR A 200 13.22 -6.16 -5.17
CA THR A 200 11.95 -6.64 -4.60
C THR A 200 12.19 -7.66 -3.49
N ARG A 201 13.16 -8.56 -3.64
CA ARG A 201 13.55 -9.51 -2.58
C ARG A 201 14.09 -8.80 -1.35
N ARG A 202 15.03 -7.85 -1.52
CA ARG A 202 15.59 -7.08 -0.40
C ARG A 202 14.52 -6.28 0.32
N TYR A 203 13.62 -5.65 -0.43
CA TYR A 203 12.52 -4.87 0.12
C TYR A 203 11.54 -5.75 0.89
N GLY A 204 11.13 -6.90 0.33
CA GLY A 204 10.30 -7.87 1.04
C GLY A 204 10.93 -8.38 2.34
N ASN A 205 12.24 -8.69 2.34
CA ASN A 205 12.95 -9.09 3.55
C ASN A 205 12.97 -7.97 4.62
N ALA A 206 13.15 -6.72 4.19
CA ALA A 206 13.09 -5.57 5.10
C ALA A 206 11.69 -5.37 5.71
N ILE A 207 10.64 -5.58 4.92
CA ILE A 207 9.26 -5.56 5.40
C ILE A 207 9.03 -6.71 6.41
N ALA A 208 9.43 -7.94 6.08
CA ALA A 208 9.28 -9.11 6.95
C ALA A 208 9.92 -8.89 8.33
N ALA A 209 11.10 -8.28 8.37
CA ALA A 209 11.77 -7.93 9.62
C ALA A 209 11.01 -6.88 10.45
N ARG A 210 10.25 -5.99 9.79
CA ARG A 210 9.50 -4.92 10.46
C ARG A 210 8.10 -5.34 10.92
N ILE A 211 7.50 -6.36 10.37
CA ILE A 211 6.15 -6.83 10.75
C ILE A 211 6.05 -7.06 12.26
N GLY A 212 7.03 -7.77 12.85
CA GLY A 212 7.06 -7.99 14.30
C GLY A 212 7.23 -6.72 15.13
N VAL A 213 7.93 -5.72 14.59
CA VAL A 213 8.07 -4.39 15.23
C VAL A 213 6.74 -3.65 15.22
N VAL A 214 6.03 -3.66 14.08
CA VAL A 214 4.70 -3.01 13.95
C VAL A 214 3.73 -3.55 14.98
N GLY A 215 3.64 -4.87 15.15
CA GLY A 215 2.74 -5.48 16.14
C GLY A 215 3.19 -5.22 17.59
N ARG A 216 4.48 -5.43 17.90
CA ARG A 216 5.00 -5.25 19.26
C ARG A 216 4.89 -3.80 19.74
N ASP A 217 5.20 -2.84 18.88
CA ASP A 217 5.23 -1.42 19.23
C ASP A 217 3.84 -0.75 19.04
N GLY A 218 2.80 -1.53 18.71
CA GLY A 218 1.41 -1.07 18.58
C GLY A 218 1.19 -0.06 17.44
N LEU A 219 2.00 -0.13 16.39
CA LEU A 219 1.86 0.77 15.23
C LEU A 219 0.64 0.42 14.36
N ASP A 220 0.03 -0.74 14.60
CA ASP A 220 -1.22 -1.23 13.98
C ASP A 220 -2.45 -1.05 14.89
N ARG A 221 -2.33 -0.41 16.06
CA ARG A 221 -3.42 -0.29 17.05
C ARG A 221 -4.70 0.30 16.47
N CYS A 222 -4.62 1.29 15.58
CA CYS A 222 -5.79 1.91 14.97
C CYS A 222 -6.56 0.98 14.01
N VAL A 223 -5.96 -0.14 13.65
CA VAL A 223 -6.54 -1.18 12.80
C VAL A 223 -7.22 -2.26 13.65
N TYR A 224 -6.63 -2.60 14.82
CA TYR A 224 -7.04 -3.72 15.68
C TYR A 224 -7.50 -3.28 17.08
N GLU A 225 -7.70 -1.98 17.32
CA GLU A 225 -8.19 -1.47 18.60
C GLU A 225 -9.57 -2.04 18.92
N GLY A 226 -9.69 -2.66 20.11
CA GLY A 226 -10.93 -3.31 20.56
C GLY A 226 -11.09 -4.77 20.14
N GLU A 227 -10.19 -5.34 19.36
CA GLU A 227 -10.14 -6.79 19.15
C GLU A 227 -9.32 -7.48 20.25
N PRO A 228 -9.70 -8.71 20.69
CA PRO A 228 -8.86 -9.49 21.57
C PRO A 228 -7.48 -9.65 20.92
N ALA A 229 -6.42 -9.51 21.72
CA ALA A 229 -5.07 -9.70 21.24
C ALA A 229 -4.99 -11.02 20.46
N VAL A 230 -4.68 -10.94 19.15
CA VAL A 230 -4.48 -12.14 18.33
C VAL A 230 -3.37 -12.92 19.01
N PRO A 231 -3.60 -14.15 19.50
CA PRO A 231 -2.56 -14.92 20.16
C PRO A 231 -1.38 -15.03 19.20
N GLU A 232 -0.19 -14.70 19.71
CA GLU A 232 1.06 -14.88 18.96
C GLU A 232 1.11 -16.35 18.55
N ARG A 233 0.92 -16.61 17.25
CA ARG A 233 0.96 -17.99 16.78
C ARG A 233 2.35 -18.53 17.06
N GLU A 234 2.40 -19.57 17.88
CA GLU A 234 3.62 -20.38 17.99
C GLU A 234 4.11 -20.72 16.57
N PRO A 235 5.42 -20.68 16.33
CA PRO A 235 5.98 -21.04 15.03
C PRO A 235 5.48 -22.43 14.66
N VAL A 236 4.56 -22.50 13.71
CA VAL A 236 4.05 -23.78 13.21
C VAL A 236 5.26 -24.51 12.62
N ALA A 237 5.67 -25.58 13.29
CA ALA A 237 6.66 -26.48 12.76
C ALA A 237 6.26 -26.86 11.33
N PRO A 238 7.20 -26.91 10.36
CA PRO A 238 6.86 -27.15 8.96
C PRO A 238 6.05 -28.43 8.86
N ALA A 239 4.76 -28.29 8.53
CA ALA A 239 3.86 -29.41 8.36
C ALA A 239 4.48 -30.33 7.29
N ARG A 240 4.75 -31.60 7.66
CA ARG A 240 5.13 -32.65 6.70
C ARG A 240 4.09 -32.59 5.56
N ARG A 241 4.54 -32.17 4.38
CA ARG A 241 3.73 -32.15 3.16
C ARG A 241 3.06 -33.50 2.96
N LYS A 242 1.78 -33.61 3.33
CA LYS A 242 0.91 -34.60 2.71
C LYS A 242 0.70 -34.12 1.28
N ALA A 243 0.99 -34.98 0.31
CA ALA A 243 0.80 -34.69 -1.11
C ALA A 243 -0.63 -34.14 -1.33
N ALA A 244 -0.72 -32.88 -1.75
CA ALA A 244 -1.98 -32.28 -2.09
C ALA A 244 -2.58 -32.96 -3.33
N PRO A 245 -3.92 -33.10 -3.42
CA PRO A 245 -4.56 -33.53 -4.66
C PRO A 245 -4.14 -32.56 -5.78
N LYS A 246 -3.84 -33.10 -6.98
CA LYS A 246 -3.50 -32.27 -8.14
C LYS A 246 -4.61 -31.26 -8.38
N ALA A 247 -4.40 -30.03 -7.93
CA ALA A 247 -5.26 -28.90 -8.26
C ALA A 247 -5.17 -28.67 -9.76
N LYS A 248 -6.32 -28.40 -10.39
CA LYS A 248 -6.38 -27.94 -11.78
C LYS A 248 -5.43 -26.73 -11.90
N ALA A 249 -4.51 -26.82 -12.83
CA ALA A 249 -3.55 -25.74 -13.07
C ALA A 249 -4.29 -24.41 -13.22
N ALA A 250 -3.89 -23.42 -12.43
CA ALA A 250 -4.36 -22.05 -12.60
C ALA A 250 -4.06 -21.63 -14.06
N PRO A 251 -4.95 -20.85 -14.70
CA PRO A 251 -4.71 -20.39 -16.05
C PRO A 251 -3.36 -19.64 -16.09
N PRO A 252 -2.57 -19.82 -17.16
CA PRO A 252 -1.31 -19.12 -17.31
C PRO A 252 -1.55 -17.60 -17.22
N PRO A 253 -0.59 -16.83 -16.73
CA PRO A 253 -0.71 -15.38 -16.71
C PRO A 253 -1.00 -14.88 -18.13
N PRO A 254 -1.91 -13.91 -18.31
CA PRO A 254 -2.15 -13.33 -19.62
C PRO A 254 -0.82 -12.83 -20.20
N ALA A 255 -0.60 -13.16 -21.48
CA ALA A 255 0.59 -12.74 -22.22
C ALA A 255 0.71 -11.20 -22.14
N ALA A 256 1.92 -10.70 -21.93
CA ALA A 256 2.20 -9.28 -22.05
C ALA A 256 1.84 -8.81 -23.45
N LEU A 257 1.19 -7.65 -23.56
CA LEU A 257 0.85 -7.08 -24.86
C LEU A 257 2.15 -6.76 -25.65
N PRO A 258 2.17 -6.97 -26.96
CA PRO A 258 3.32 -6.62 -27.80
C PRO A 258 3.58 -5.11 -27.70
N GLY A 259 4.76 -4.71 -27.22
CA GLY A 259 5.17 -3.31 -27.06
C GLY A 259 5.50 -2.87 -25.62
N GLU A 260 5.22 -3.69 -24.59
CA GLU A 260 5.73 -3.43 -23.23
C GLU A 260 7.13 -4.08 -23.07
N GLU A 261 8.13 -3.41 -23.56
CA GLU A 261 9.53 -3.78 -23.32
C GLU A 261 9.83 -3.59 -21.83
N TYR A 262 10.16 -4.67 -21.15
CA TYR A 262 10.59 -4.65 -19.74
C TYR A 262 11.96 -3.93 -19.66
N GLU A 263 11.94 -2.63 -19.48
CA GLU A 263 13.14 -1.90 -19.11
C GLU A 263 13.62 -2.40 -17.74
N GLN A 264 14.65 -3.22 -17.74
CA GLN A 264 15.28 -3.67 -16.50
C GLN A 264 15.79 -2.44 -15.75
N PRO A 265 15.42 -2.20 -14.49
CA PRO A 265 16.01 -1.13 -13.72
C PRO A 265 17.51 -1.41 -13.61
N GLN A 266 18.32 -0.47 -14.09
CA GLN A 266 19.77 -0.50 -13.92
C GLN A 266 20.10 -0.74 -12.43
N PRO A 267 21.11 -1.55 -12.11
CA PRO A 267 21.55 -1.75 -10.75
C PRO A 267 21.90 -0.39 -10.13
N ALA A 268 21.31 -0.07 -8.99
CA ALA A 268 21.67 1.12 -8.24
C ALA A 268 23.17 1.09 -7.96
N ALA A 269 23.86 2.18 -8.31
CA ALA A 269 25.23 2.39 -7.89
C ALA A 269 25.35 2.17 -6.36
N PRO A 270 26.47 1.61 -5.88
CA PRO A 270 26.69 1.42 -4.46
C PRO A 270 26.55 2.77 -3.74
N GLU A 271 25.84 2.78 -2.60
CA GLU A 271 25.74 3.97 -1.76
C GLU A 271 27.17 4.43 -1.42
N PRO A 272 27.51 5.72 -1.59
CA PRO A 272 28.75 6.25 -1.08
C PRO A 272 28.81 6.01 0.43
N ALA A 273 29.98 5.62 0.92
CA ALA A 273 30.25 5.44 2.33
C ALA A 273 29.82 6.71 3.10
N PRO A 274 29.28 6.58 4.31
CA PRO A 274 28.93 7.74 5.11
C PRO A 274 30.17 8.63 5.26
N SER A 275 29.99 9.92 4.98
CA SER A 275 31.04 10.91 5.24
C SER A 275 31.43 10.85 6.72
N PRO A 276 32.72 10.95 7.05
CA PRO A 276 33.14 11.01 8.45
C PRO A 276 32.45 12.18 9.13
N GLU A 277 31.95 11.94 10.35
CA GLU A 277 31.42 13.00 11.21
C GLU A 277 32.50 14.09 11.36
N PRO A 278 32.12 15.37 11.36
CA PRO A 278 33.08 16.43 11.64
C PRO A 278 33.64 16.20 13.06
N GLU A 279 34.96 16.11 13.17
CA GLU A 279 35.66 16.06 14.46
C GLU A 279 35.26 17.30 15.28
N GLU A 280 34.82 17.05 16.53
CA GLU A 280 34.60 18.12 17.50
C GLU A 280 35.92 18.89 17.70
N PRO A 281 35.90 20.22 17.66
CA PRO A 281 37.11 20.99 17.94
C PRO A 281 37.59 20.73 19.37
N ALA A 282 38.88 20.43 19.49
CA ALA A 282 39.53 20.20 20.79
C ALA A 282 39.31 21.41 21.71
N PRO A 283 39.09 21.16 23.02
CA PRO A 283 38.90 22.26 24.00
C PRO A 283 40.16 23.15 24.05
N GLU A 284 39.91 24.46 23.96
CA GLU A 284 40.99 25.46 24.14
C GLU A 284 41.62 25.34 25.53
N PRO A 285 42.95 25.50 25.66
CA PRO A 285 43.59 25.44 26.95
C PRO A 285 43.19 26.64 27.81
N GLU A 286 42.72 26.36 29.01
CA GLU A 286 42.41 27.39 30.03
C GLU A 286 43.61 28.29 30.25
N ALA A 287 43.43 29.58 30.04
CA ALA A 287 44.43 30.63 30.36
C ALA A 287 44.58 30.69 31.90
N ASN A 288 45.75 30.27 32.35
CA ASN A 288 46.18 30.43 33.73
C ASN A 288 46.42 31.89 34.02
N VAL A 289 45.50 32.53 34.77
CA VAL A 289 45.68 33.89 35.31
C VAL A 289 46.28 33.77 36.70
N GLY A 290 47.56 34.09 36.80
CA GLY A 290 48.25 34.31 38.05
C GLY A 290 47.97 35.67 38.67
#